data_229e1e483d285d1517f0a1dfcd99d8a2
#
_entry.id   229e1e483d285d1517f0a1dfcd99d8a2
#
_cell.length_a   1.000
_cell.length_b   1.000
_cell.length_c   1.000
_cell.angle_alpha   90.00
_cell.angle_beta   90.00
_cell.angle_gamma   90.00
#
_symmetry.space_group_name_H-M   'P 1'
#
loop_
_entity.id
_entity.type
_entity.pdbx_description
1 polymer ?
#
loop_
_entity_poly.entity_id
_entity_poly.type
_entity_poly.pdbx_seq_one_letter_code
_entity_poly.pdbx_strand_id
1 'polypeptide(L)'
;METYLASQRGNIFSDVAVLIYVFDIESREVERDLDTYHAIIEALREFSPNAYVFCLVHKMDLIQAEHRQRIYEERSAVIRSRSSDFRVDTFASSIWDQSLYKAWAGIVHKLIPNLVVIERFLTAFAKKINAEEVILFERSTFLTVTSVTSEVGDLN
;
A
#
# COMPACT_ATOMS: atom_id res chain seq x y z
N MET A 1 -3.25 14.85 -20.42
CA MET A 1 -3.33 13.53 -19.77
C MET A 1 -4.76 12.95 -19.86
N GLU A 2 -5.80 13.74 -19.63
CA GLU A 2 -7.22 13.29 -19.68
C GLU A 2 -7.65 12.70 -21.04
N THR A 3 -7.22 13.29 -22.15
CA THR A 3 -7.58 12.81 -23.50
C THR A 3 -6.97 11.44 -23.82
N TYR A 4 -5.77 11.15 -23.31
CA TYR A 4 -5.09 9.86 -23.52
C TYR A 4 -5.75 8.75 -22.68
N LEU A 5 -6.08 9.05 -21.44
CA LEU A 5 -6.80 8.11 -20.57
C LEU A 5 -8.20 7.80 -21.12
N ALA A 6 -8.89 8.77 -21.70
CA ALA A 6 -10.23 8.56 -22.27
C ALA A 6 -10.23 7.65 -23.51
N SER A 7 -9.18 7.73 -24.36
CA SER A 7 -9.10 6.96 -25.61
C SER A 7 -8.56 5.54 -25.43
N GLN A 8 -7.91 5.23 -24.31
CA GLN A 8 -7.28 3.93 -24.03
C GLN A 8 -7.74 3.26 -22.74
N ARG A 9 -8.85 3.71 -22.16
CA ARG A 9 -9.38 3.15 -20.88
C ARG A 9 -9.42 1.63 -20.87
N GLY A 10 -9.97 1.01 -21.89
CA GLY A 10 -10.06 -0.45 -21.99
C GLY A 10 -8.69 -1.14 -21.94
N ASN A 11 -7.68 -0.58 -22.61
CA ASN A 11 -6.36 -1.18 -22.67
C ASN A 11 -5.53 -0.97 -21.38
N ILE A 12 -5.74 0.16 -20.69
CA ILE A 12 -4.97 0.50 -19.50
C ILE A 12 -5.55 -0.18 -18.25
N PHE A 13 -6.87 -0.28 -18.17
CA PHE A 13 -7.56 -0.77 -16.97
C PHE A 13 -8.07 -2.21 -17.06
N SER A 14 -7.83 -2.93 -18.19
CA SER A 14 -8.11 -4.36 -18.28
C SER A 14 -7.06 -5.18 -17.52
N ASP A 15 -7.54 -6.18 -16.78
CA ASP A 15 -6.71 -7.12 -16.03
C ASP A 15 -5.78 -6.47 -14.99
N VAL A 16 -6.19 -5.33 -14.45
CA VAL A 16 -5.46 -4.69 -13.34
C VAL A 16 -5.67 -5.50 -12.06
N ALA A 17 -4.59 -6.01 -11.50
CA ALA A 17 -4.61 -6.68 -10.21
C ALA A 17 -4.52 -5.68 -9.03
N VAL A 18 -3.79 -4.58 -9.23
CA VAL A 18 -3.49 -3.60 -8.19
C VAL A 18 -3.45 -2.20 -8.77
N LEU A 19 -4.14 -1.28 -8.11
CA LEU A 19 -3.95 0.17 -8.27
C LEU A 19 -3.25 0.73 -7.04
N ILE A 20 -2.17 1.46 -7.25
CA ILE A 20 -1.53 2.27 -6.21
C ILE A 20 -1.65 3.73 -6.66
N TYR A 21 -2.43 4.51 -5.92
CA TYR A 21 -2.63 5.94 -6.19
C TYR A 21 -1.95 6.79 -5.13
N VAL A 22 -1.25 7.84 -5.56
CA VAL A 22 -0.49 8.72 -4.66
C VAL A 22 -1.12 10.10 -4.64
N PHE A 23 -1.59 10.52 -3.47
CA PHE A 23 -2.09 11.86 -3.21
C PHE A 23 -0.99 12.71 -2.55
N ASP A 24 -0.69 13.84 -3.14
CA ASP A 24 0.21 14.84 -2.54
C ASP A 24 -0.55 15.64 -1.49
N ILE A 25 -0.09 15.62 -0.23
CA ILE A 25 -0.75 16.35 0.85
C ILE A 25 -0.71 17.89 0.64
N GLU A 26 0.26 18.38 -0.10
CA GLU A 26 0.41 19.80 -0.44
C GLU A 26 -0.31 20.23 -1.73
N SER A 27 -1.03 19.30 -2.40
CA SER A 27 -1.75 19.66 -3.62
C SER A 27 -2.69 20.83 -3.37
N ARG A 28 -2.60 21.84 -4.24
CA ARG A 28 -3.50 23.01 -4.23
C ARG A 28 -4.80 22.73 -4.99
N GLU A 29 -4.83 21.66 -5.79
CA GLU A 29 -5.98 21.27 -6.62
C GLU A 29 -6.65 19.99 -6.10
N VAL A 30 -6.90 19.94 -4.81
CA VAL A 30 -7.39 18.73 -4.08
C VAL A 30 -8.63 18.13 -4.74
N GLU A 31 -9.61 18.95 -5.10
CA GLU A 31 -10.86 18.45 -5.71
C GLU A 31 -10.58 17.86 -7.10
N ARG A 32 -9.70 18.46 -7.89
CA ARG A 32 -9.30 17.92 -9.19
C ARG A 32 -8.57 16.58 -9.07
N ASP A 33 -7.71 16.44 -8.05
CA ASP A 33 -7.01 15.19 -7.78
C ASP A 33 -8.01 14.09 -7.39
N LEU A 34 -8.99 14.43 -6.56
CA LEU A 34 -10.07 13.54 -6.15
C LEU A 34 -10.99 13.16 -7.32
N ASP A 35 -11.31 14.09 -8.22
CA ASP A 35 -12.11 13.83 -9.41
C ASP A 35 -11.35 12.92 -10.39
N THR A 36 -10.05 13.15 -10.56
CA THR A 36 -9.17 12.29 -11.36
C THR A 36 -9.11 10.88 -10.78
N TYR A 37 -8.93 10.76 -9.47
CA TYR A 37 -8.96 9.49 -8.75
C TYR A 37 -10.30 8.78 -8.94
N HIS A 38 -11.42 9.48 -8.74
CA HIS A 38 -12.76 8.92 -8.90
C HIS A 38 -12.98 8.39 -10.32
N ALA A 39 -12.55 9.12 -11.35
CA ALA A 39 -12.65 8.67 -12.74
C ALA A 39 -11.84 7.38 -13.00
N ILE A 40 -10.70 7.19 -12.32
CA ILE A 40 -9.91 5.96 -12.37
C ILE A 40 -10.64 4.81 -11.66
N ILE A 41 -11.23 5.05 -10.49
CA ILE A 41 -12.03 4.06 -9.76
C ILE A 41 -13.21 3.58 -10.60
N GLU A 42 -13.91 4.49 -11.29
CA GLU A 42 -15.01 4.11 -12.18
C GLU A 42 -14.52 3.26 -13.38
N ALA A 43 -13.35 3.58 -13.94
CA ALA A 43 -12.75 2.75 -14.99
C ALA A 43 -12.35 1.35 -14.46
N LEU A 44 -11.77 1.27 -13.25
CA LEU A 44 -11.47 -0.02 -12.63
C LEU A 44 -12.73 -0.83 -12.37
N ARG A 45 -13.82 -0.20 -11.93
CA ARG A 45 -15.11 -0.89 -11.72
C ARG A 45 -15.63 -1.54 -12.99
N GLU A 46 -15.43 -0.88 -14.13
CA GLU A 46 -15.86 -1.39 -15.44
C GLU A 46 -14.96 -2.52 -15.95
N PHE A 47 -13.63 -2.37 -15.85
CA PHE A 47 -12.68 -3.27 -16.52
C PHE A 47 -11.95 -4.25 -15.58
N SER A 48 -11.83 -3.95 -14.30
CA SER A 48 -11.11 -4.76 -13.31
C SER A 48 -11.74 -4.67 -11.91
N PRO A 49 -12.97 -5.15 -11.72
CA PRO A 49 -13.75 -4.96 -10.48
C PRO A 49 -13.13 -5.66 -9.26
N ASN A 50 -12.22 -6.58 -9.47
CA ASN A 50 -11.52 -7.31 -8.39
C ASN A 50 -10.14 -6.74 -8.05
N ALA A 51 -9.76 -5.60 -8.62
CA ALA A 51 -8.48 -4.97 -8.34
C ALA A 51 -8.38 -4.55 -6.87
N TYR A 52 -7.19 -4.71 -6.29
CA TYR A 52 -6.86 -4.11 -4.99
C TYR A 52 -6.50 -2.63 -5.19
N VAL A 53 -7.04 -1.77 -4.32
CA VAL A 53 -6.78 -0.33 -4.38
C VAL A 53 -6.05 0.12 -3.12
N PHE A 54 -4.89 0.71 -3.32
CA PHE A 54 -4.08 1.29 -2.26
C PHE A 54 -3.86 2.78 -2.54
N CYS A 55 -4.01 3.63 -1.52
CA CYS A 55 -3.78 5.06 -1.64
C CYS A 55 -2.70 5.50 -0.67
N LEU A 56 -1.68 6.18 -1.18
CA LEU A 56 -0.64 6.79 -0.36
C LEU A 56 -0.97 8.27 -0.17
N VAL A 57 -1.18 8.71 1.05
CA VAL A 57 -1.18 10.13 1.42
C VAL A 57 0.27 10.52 1.63
N HIS A 58 0.86 11.12 0.62
CA HIS A 58 2.31 11.33 0.51
C HIS A 58 2.76 12.71 0.98
N LYS A 59 4.07 12.85 1.29
CA LYS A 59 4.70 14.05 1.84
C LYS A 59 4.20 14.43 3.24
N MET A 60 3.83 13.45 4.04
CA MET A 60 3.34 13.68 5.40
C MET A 60 4.40 14.28 6.35
N ASP A 61 5.66 14.24 5.97
CA ASP A 61 6.76 14.94 6.65
C ASP A 61 6.58 16.46 6.69
N LEU A 62 5.90 17.04 5.70
CA LEU A 62 5.64 18.48 5.62
C LEU A 62 4.57 18.96 6.62
N ILE A 63 3.81 18.04 7.19
CA ILE A 63 2.82 18.33 8.21
C ILE A 63 3.47 18.25 9.60
N GLN A 64 3.17 19.24 10.47
CA GLN A 64 3.62 19.25 11.86
C GLN A 64 3.17 17.96 12.57
N ALA A 65 4.08 17.37 13.36
CA ALA A 65 3.90 16.04 13.96
C ALA A 65 2.57 15.88 14.72
N GLU A 66 2.17 16.92 15.47
CA GLU A 66 0.94 16.97 16.25
C GLU A 66 -0.35 16.94 15.41
N HIS A 67 -0.27 17.32 14.13
CA HIS A 67 -1.42 17.38 13.23
C HIS A 67 -1.47 16.23 12.21
N ARG A 68 -0.37 15.46 12.06
CA ARG A 68 -0.23 14.42 11.03
C ARG A 68 -1.35 13.40 11.08
N GLN A 69 -1.64 12.87 12.26
CA GLN A 69 -2.65 11.82 12.41
C GLN A 69 -4.04 12.33 12.02
N ARG A 70 -4.43 13.48 12.51
CA ARG A 70 -5.74 14.10 12.22
C ARG A 70 -5.88 14.37 10.71
N ILE A 71 -4.89 15.01 10.09
CA ILE A 71 -4.92 15.35 8.67
C ILE A 71 -4.94 14.09 7.81
N TYR A 72 -4.17 13.06 8.18
CA TYR A 72 -4.20 11.76 7.51
C TYR A 72 -5.58 11.12 7.58
N GLU A 73 -6.22 11.11 8.74
CA GLU A 73 -7.56 10.52 8.93
C GLU A 73 -8.62 11.26 8.12
N GLU A 74 -8.59 12.59 8.15
CA GLU A 74 -9.49 13.45 7.35
C GLU A 74 -9.33 13.16 5.85
N ARG A 75 -8.09 13.12 5.34
CA ARG A 75 -7.80 12.84 3.94
C ARG A 75 -8.21 11.42 3.56
N SER A 76 -7.91 10.45 4.40
CA SER A 76 -8.28 9.03 4.19
C SER A 76 -9.79 8.83 4.15
N ALA A 77 -10.55 9.54 4.99
CA ALA A 77 -12.02 9.47 4.97
C ALA A 77 -12.58 9.99 3.64
N VAL A 78 -12.04 11.11 3.13
CA VAL A 78 -12.45 11.68 1.83
C VAL A 78 -12.11 10.72 0.70
N ILE A 79 -10.90 10.14 0.68
CA ILE A 79 -10.49 9.15 -0.34
C ILE A 79 -11.45 7.96 -0.35
N ARG A 80 -11.75 7.39 0.82
CA ARG A 80 -12.67 6.26 0.92
C ARG A 80 -14.08 6.60 0.42
N SER A 81 -14.59 7.80 0.72
CA SER A 81 -15.90 8.25 0.24
C SER A 81 -15.98 8.38 -1.28
N ARG A 82 -14.84 8.65 -1.95
CA ARG A 82 -14.73 8.75 -3.43
C ARG A 82 -14.39 7.41 -4.10
N SER A 83 -14.24 6.34 -3.34
CA SER A 83 -13.79 5.04 -3.84
C SER A 83 -14.93 4.09 -4.24
N SER A 84 -16.17 4.56 -4.19
CA SER A 84 -17.36 3.76 -4.52
C SER A 84 -17.39 2.44 -3.73
N ASP A 85 -17.56 1.30 -4.41
CA ASP A 85 -17.64 -0.02 -3.79
C ASP A 85 -16.28 -0.68 -3.55
N PHE A 86 -15.17 -0.04 -3.96
CA PHE A 86 -13.85 -0.59 -3.75
C PHE A 86 -13.41 -0.52 -2.29
N ARG A 87 -12.83 -1.61 -1.82
CA ARG A 87 -12.12 -1.65 -0.55
C ARG A 87 -10.76 -0.98 -0.74
N VAL A 88 -10.58 0.18 -0.12
CA VAL A 88 -9.36 0.96 -0.24
C VAL A 88 -8.59 0.95 1.07
N ASP A 89 -7.31 0.58 0.99
CA ASP A 89 -6.36 0.74 2.07
C ASP A 89 -5.56 2.02 1.86
N THR A 90 -5.46 2.83 2.90
CA THR A 90 -4.73 4.10 2.88
C THR A 90 -3.49 4.02 3.75
N PHE A 91 -2.40 4.67 3.34
CA PHE A 91 -1.15 4.75 4.08
C PHE A 91 -0.63 6.19 4.09
N ALA A 92 -0.19 6.66 5.25
CA ALA A 92 0.62 7.86 5.34
C ALA A 92 2.05 7.53 4.87
N SER A 93 2.64 8.36 4.04
CA SER A 93 3.98 8.09 3.50
C SER A 93 4.83 9.34 3.31
N SER A 94 6.13 9.16 3.43
CA SER A 94 7.18 10.14 3.13
C SER A 94 8.42 9.42 2.59
N ILE A 95 9.17 10.09 1.73
CA ILE A 95 10.49 9.59 1.28
C ILE A 95 11.60 9.89 2.30
N TRP A 96 11.33 10.74 3.30
CA TRP A 96 12.30 11.19 4.29
C TRP A 96 12.33 10.35 5.56
N ASP A 97 11.42 9.37 5.66
CA ASP A 97 11.35 8.43 6.76
C ASP A 97 11.00 7.01 6.27
N GLN A 98 10.84 6.08 7.20
CA GLN A 98 10.54 4.68 6.87
C GLN A 98 9.06 4.42 6.49
N SER A 99 8.20 5.44 6.48
CA SER A 99 6.76 5.24 6.27
C SER A 99 6.44 4.74 4.87
N LEU A 100 7.19 5.17 3.85
CA LEU A 100 7.05 4.65 2.49
C LEU A 100 7.36 3.15 2.42
N TYR A 101 8.45 2.70 3.04
CA TYR A 101 8.81 1.28 3.10
C TYR A 101 7.77 0.46 3.86
N LYS A 102 7.23 0.99 4.96
CA LYS A 102 6.14 0.35 5.72
C LYS A 102 4.87 0.24 4.89
N ALA A 103 4.52 1.27 4.12
CA ALA A 103 3.39 1.23 3.19
C ALA A 103 3.58 0.15 2.13
N TRP A 104 4.75 0.08 1.49
CA TRP A 104 5.07 -0.97 0.51
C TRP A 104 5.04 -2.37 1.12
N ALA A 105 5.63 -2.56 2.29
CA ALA A 105 5.57 -3.85 3.00
C ALA A 105 4.13 -4.25 3.30
N GLY A 106 3.28 -3.31 3.74
CA GLY A 106 1.85 -3.55 3.98
C GLY A 106 1.09 -3.94 2.71
N ILE A 107 1.40 -3.31 1.56
CA ILE A 107 0.81 -3.63 0.26
C ILE A 107 1.24 -5.04 -0.16
N VAL A 108 2.54 -5.34 -0.13
CA VAL A 108 3.10 -6.65 -0.49
C VAL A 108 2.50 -7.75 0.39
N HIS A 109 2.42 -7.51 1.70
CA HIS A 109 1.81 -8.44 2.65
C HIS A 109 0.36 -8.81 2.28
N LYS A 110 -0.43 -7.85 1.79
CA LYS A 110 -1.81 -8.10 1.36
C LYS A 110 -1.93 -8.82 0.03
N LEU A 111 -0.94 -8.67 -0.84
CA LEU A 111 -0.94 -9.27 -2.17
C LEU A 111 -0.41 -10.70 -2.20
N ILE A 112 0.38 -11.11 -1.21
CA ILE A 112 0.95 -12.46 -1.16
C ILE A 112 -0.09 -13.43 -0.58
N PRO A 113 -0.55 -14.39 -1.39
CA PRO A 113 -1.47 -15.41 -0.88
C PRO A 113 -0.75 -16.33 0.12
N ASN A 114 -1.47 -16.77 1.14
CA ASN A 114 -0.97 -17.74 2.12
C ASN A 114 0.27 -17.31 2.93
N LEU A 115 0.46 -16.00 3.14
CA LEU A 115 1.60 -15.48 3.88
C LEU A 115 1.77 -16.15 5.26
N VAL A 116 0.67 -16.42 5.97
CA VAL A 116 0.67 -17.15 7.25
C VAL A 116 1.32 -18.54 7.13
N VAL A 117 1.13 -19.22 6.01
CA VAL A 117 1.77 -20.52 5.77
C VAL A 117 3.28 -20.35 5.56
N ILE A 118 3.67 -19.31 4.80
CA ILE A 118 5.08 -18.96 4.59
C ILE A 118 5.75 -18.64 5.92
N GLU A 119 5.14 -17.81 6.76
CA GLU A 119 5.65 -17.44 8.08
C GLU A 119 5.83 -18.66 9.00
N ARG A 120 4.88 -19.60 8.97
CA ARG A 120 5.00 -20.85 9.73
C ARG A 120 6.21 -21.67 9.27
N PHE A 121 6.45 -21.79 7.97
CA PHE A 121 7.63 -22.48 7.45
C PHE A 121 8.93 -21.75 7.78
N LEU A 122 8.96 -20.42 7.67
CA LEU A 122 10.12 -19.61 8.06
C LEU A 122 10.44 -19.76 9.55
N THR A 123 9.42 -19.78 10.41
CA THR A 123 9.60 -20.00 11.85
C THR A 123 10.19 -21.39 12.14
N ALA A 124 9.69 -22.43 11.47
CA ALA A 124 10.24 -23.77 11.62
C ALA A 124 11.69 -23.85 11.10
N PHE A 125 12.00 -23.16 10.02
CA PHE A 125 13.35 -23.07 9.47
C PHE A 125 14.29 -22.31 10.42
N ALA A 126 13.89 -21.13 10.93
CA ALA A 126 14.65 -20.34 11.89
C ALA A 126 15.05 -21.18 13.11
N LYS A 127 14.09 -21.92 13.70
CA LYS A 127 14.34 -22.83 14.83
C LYS A 127 15.34 -23.93 14.46
N LYS A 128 15.22 -24.52 13.28
CA LYS A 128 16.07 -25.63 12.83
C LYS A 128 17.54 -25.21 12.63
N ILE A 129 17.78 -23.99 12.17
CA ILE A 129 19.12 -23.45 11.95
C ILE A 129 19.64 -22.62 13.12
N ASN A 130 18.85 -22.50 14.21
CA ASN A 130 19.13 -21.69 15.38
C ASN A 130 19.42 -20.22 15.04
N ALA A 131 18.63 -19.65 14.12
CA ALA A 131 18.74 -18.24 13.75
C ALA A 131 17.85 -17.38 14.67
N GLU A 132 18.35 -16.22 15.06
CA GLU A 132 17.59 -15.25 15.84
C GLU A 132 16.47 -14.59 15.00
N GLU A 133 16.78 -14.30 13.75
CA GLU A 133 15.84 -13.72 12.80
C GLU A 133 16.04 -14.33 11.41
N VAL A 134 14.93 -14.50 10.68
CA VAL A 134 14.91 -14.87 9.27
C VAL A 134 14.02 -13.90 8.53
N ILE A 135 14.55 -13.24 7.52
CA ILE A 135 13.85 -12.25 6.71
C ILE A 135 13.67 -12.80 5.30
N LEU A 136 12.43 -12.77 4.82
CA LEU A 136 12.10 -13.02 3.42
C LEU A 136 11.91 -11.68 2.71
N PHE A 137 12.64 -11.46 1.62
CA PHE A 137 12.52 -10.25 0.82
C PHE A 137 12.39 -10.56 -0.67
N GLU A 138 11.81 -9.62 -1.43
CA GLU A 138 11.75 -9.71 -2.89
C GLU A 138 13.14 -9.39 -3.47
N ARG A 139 13.60 -10.25 -4.38
CA ARG A 139 15.00 -10.25 -4.87
C ARG A 139 15.40 -8.96 -5.61
N SER A 140 14.48 -8.37 -6.38
CA SER A 140 14.80 -7.23 -7.25
C SER A 140 14.75 -5.89 -6.52
N THR A 141 13.80 -5.75 -5.59
CA THR A 141 13.54 -4.49 -4.88
C THR A 141 14.07 -4.48 -3.45
N PHE A 142 14.44 -5.65 -2.91
CA PHE A 142 14.79 -5.86 -1.49
C PHE A 142 13.67 -5.45 -0.52
N LEU A 143 12.43 -5.35 -1.00
CA LEU A 143 11.27 -5.13 -0.13
C LEU A 143 11.06 -6.35 0.76
N THR A 144 10.97 -6.11 2.06
CA THR A 144 10.67 -7.15 3.03
C THR A 144 9.25 -7.65 2.80
N VAL A 145 9.13 -8.94 2.54
CA VAL A 145 7.86 -9.66 2.43
C VAL A 145 7.34 -10.01 3.82
N THR A 146 8.19 -10.62 4.63
CA THR A 146 7.91 -10.92 6.04
C THR A 146 9.22 -11.24 6.78
N SER A 147 9.20 -11.14 8.10
CA SER A 147 10.28 -11.62 8.97
C SER A 147 9.72 -12.42 10.13
N VAL A 148 10.49 -13.37 10.60
CA VAL A 148 10.19 -14.15 11.79
C VAL A 148 11.38 -14.10 12.73
N THR A 149 11.12 -13.83 14.01
CA THR A 149 12.11 -13.86 15.07
C THR A 149 11.91 -15.14 15.86
N SER A 150 12.95 -15.94 16.03
CA SER A 150 12.88 -17.02 17.00
C SER A 150 13.06 -16.42 18.39
N GLU A 151 12.07 -16.59 19.26
CA GLU A 151 12.32 -16.42 20.69
C GLU A 151 13.39 -17.46 21.07
N VAL A 152 14.64 -17.04 21.08
CA VAL A 152 15.70 -17.81 21.75
C VAL A 152 15.33 -17.71 23.22
N GLY A 153 14.72 -18.76 23.75
CA GLY A 153 14.36 -18.83 25.15
C GLY A 153 15.56 -18.48 26.00
N ASP A 154 15.36 -17.59 26.94
CA ASP A 154 16.28 -17.34 28.04
C ASP A 154 16.65 -18.69 28.66
N LEU A 155 17.77 -19.25 28.23
CA LEU A 155 18.44 -20.32 28.96
C LEU A 155 19.26 -19.66 30.08
N ASN A 156 18.58 -19.41 31.19
CA ASN A 156 19.24 -19.28 32.49
C ASN A 156 19.67 -20.67 33.00
#